data_9d32cfe4fd3851f93509bcea66ca1b91
#
_entry.id   9d32cfe4fd3851f93509bcea66ca1b91
#
_cell.length_a   1.000
_cell.length_b   1.000
_cell.length_c   1.000
_cell.angle_alpha   90.00
_cell.angle_beta   90.00
_cell.angle_gamma   90.00
#
_symmetry.space_group_name_H-M   'P 1'
#
loop_
_entity.id
_entity.type
_entity.pdbx_description
1 polymer ?
#
loop_
_entity_poly.entity_id
_entity_poly.type
_entity_poly.pdbx_seq_one_letter_code
_entity_poly.pdbx_strand_id
1 'polypeptide(L)'
;MTYSVDFSKAARKQFKKLPSDLQERIQTKINELAIEPRPTGVKKIQGEENSYRIRVGDYRVVYDIFDNILLVTVIRVKHRSQVYQDNS
;
A
#
# COMPACT_ATOMS: atom_id res chain seq x y z
N MET A 1 -10.24 -9.56 13.51
CA MET A 1 -8.81 -9.91 13.65
C MET A 1 -7.96 -8.89 12.95
N THR A 2 -6.76 -8.66 13.44
CA THR A 2 -5.88 -7.63 12.92
C THR A 2 -4.72 -8.28 12.17
N TYR A 3 -4.42 -7.75 11.00
CA TYR A 3 -3.26 -8.19 10.23
C TYR A 3 -2.01 -7.48 10.73
N SER A 4 -0.90 -8.18 10.71
CA SER A 4 0.41 -7.52 10.90
C SER A 4 0.75 -6.75 9.64
N VAL A 5 1.50 -5.67 9.77
CA VAL A 5 1.90 -4.86 8.62
C VAL A 5 3.41 -4.71 8.64
N ASP A 6 4.03 -4.96 7.50
CA ASP A 6 5.43 -4.59 7.32
C ASP A 6 5.63 -3.91 5.97
N PHE A 7 6.82 -3.39 5.74
CA PHE A 7 7.18 -2.68 4.52
C PHE A 7 8.33 -3.40 3.86
N SER A 8 8.26 -3.52 2.54
CA SER A 8 9.44 -3.92 1.77
C SER A 8 10.51 -2.84 1.92
N LYS A 9 11.75 -3.19 1.62
CA LYS A 9 12.86 -2.24 1.67
C LYS A 9 12.61 -1.04 0.75
N ALA A 10 12.11 -1.28 -0.46
CA ALA A 10 11.82 -0.22 -1.42
C ALA A 10 10.70 0.69 -0.92
N ALA A 11 9.63 0.11 -0.38
CA ALA A 11 8.50 0.90 0.13
C ALA A 11 8.93 1.76 1.32
N ARG A 12 9.76 1.21 2.20
CA ARG A 12 10.25 1.95 3.35
C ARG A 12 11.07 3.17 2.91
N LYS A 13 11.93 3.01 1.92
CA LYS A 13 12.72 4.12 1.39
C LYS A 13 11.83 5.19 0.76
N GLN A 14 10.84 4.78 -0.01
CA GLN A 14 9.91 5.69 -0.66
C GLN A 14 9.10 6.47 0.39
N PHE A 15 8.62 5.77 1.41
CA PHE A 15 7.84 6.37 2.47
C PHE A 15 8.63 7.43 3.24
N LYS A 16 9.89 7.13 3.57
CA LYS A 16 10.74 8.04 4.34
C LYS A 16 11.04 9.34 3.61
N LYS A 17 10.95 9.35 2.30
CA LYS A 17 11.21 10.54 1.49
C LYS A 17 10.03 11.50 1.41
N LEU A 18 8.87 11.08 1.89
CA LEU A 18 7.66 11.89 1.80
C LEU A 18 7.63 12.97 2.89
N PRO A 19 6.97 14.11 2.61
CA PRO A 19 6.71 15.09 3.66
C PRO A 19 5.93 14.47 4.81
N SER A 20 6.10 15.01 6.02
CA SER A 20 5.52 14.40 7.23
C SER A 20 4.00 14.31 7.18
N ASP A 21 3.31 15.27 6.60
CA ASP A 21 1.85 15.22 6.50
C ASP A 21 1.37 14.07 5.61
N LEU A 22 2.10 13.80 4.52
CA LEU A 22 1.80 12.66 3.66
C LEU A 22 2.12 11.34 4.35
N GLN A 23 3.22 11.30 5.10
CA GLN A 23 3.55 10.11 5.88
C GLN A 23 2.43 9.77 6.86
N GLU A 24 1.87 10.78 7.54
CA GLU A 24 0.76 10.57 8.46
C GLU A 24 -0.48 10.03 7.75
N ARG A 25 -0.83 10.62 6.61
CA ARG A 25 -2.01 10.20 5.86
C ARG A 25 -1.88 8.78 5.36
N ILE A 26 -0.71 8.43 4.83
CA ILE A 26 -0.45 7.09 4.33
C ILE A 26 -0.40 6.10 5.48
N GLN A 27 0.24 6.46 6.59
CA GLN A 27 0.31 5.59 7.76
C GLN A 27 -1.09 5.32 8.32
N THR A 28 -1.95 6.34 8.36
CA THR A 28 -3.34 6.16 8.81
C THR A 28 -4.06 5.15 7.92
N LYS A 29 -3.89 5.28 6.61
CA LYS A 29 -4.52 4.34 5.68
C LYS A 29 -3.97 2.93 5.86
N ILE A 30 -2.66 2.80 6.05
CA ILE A 30 -2.03 1.49 6.28
C ILE A 30 -2.55 0.86 7.57
N ASN A 31 -2.73 1.67 8.63
CA ASN A 31 -3.30 1.17 9.88
C ASN A 31 -4.72 0.64 9.67
N GLU A 32 -5.50 1.31 8.82
CA GLU A 32 -6.84 0.85 8.47
C GLU A 32 -6.80 -0.47 7.69
N LEU A 33 -5.78 -0.64 6.85
CA LEU A 33 -5.61 -1.88 6.09
C LEU A 33 -5.30 -3.07 7.00
N ALA A 34 -4.72 -2.82 8.16
CA ALA A 34 -4.48 -3.89 9.14
C ALA A 34 -5.79 -4.45 9.69
N ILE A 35 -6.84 -3.63 9.69
CA ILE A 35 -8.16 -4.05 10.18
C ILE A 35 -9.00 -4.59 9.03
N GLU A 36 -9.02 -3.87 7.91
CA GLU A 36 -9.75 -4.25 6.70
C GLU A 36 -8.83 -4.12 5.50
N PRO A 37 -8.15 -5.20 5.09
CA PRO A 37 -7.16 -5.09 4.00
C PRO A 37 -7.75 -4.89 2.62
N ARG A 38 -9.06 -5.09 2.45
CA ARG A 38 -9.76 -4.86 1.18
C ARG A 38 -10.87 -3.84 1.34
N PRO A 39 -10.53 -2.57 1.68
CA PRO A 39 -11.58 -1.55 1.90
C PRO A 39 -12.20 -1.12 0.58
N THR A 40 -13.30 -0.37 0.67
CA THR A 40 -13.93 0.23 -0.50
C THR A 40 -12.90 1.08 -1.25
N GLY A 41 -12.85 0.94 -2.56
CA GLY A 41 -11.93 1.70 -3.40
C GLY A 41 -10.61 1.00 -3.69
N VAL A 42 -10.34 -0.14 -3.03
CA VAL A 42 -9.15 -0.93 -3.33
C VAL A 42 -9.30 -1.59 -4.70
N LYS A 43 -8.19 -1.74 -5.41
CA LYS A 43 -8.17 -2.41 -6.70
C LYS A 43 -7.15 -3.54 -6.69
N LYS A 44 -7.58 -4.70 -7.16
CA LYS A 44 -6.68 -5.84 -7.30
C LYS A 44 -5.78 -5.61 -8.52
N ILE A 45 -4.51 -5.93 -8.38
CA ILE A 45 -3.55 -5.80 -9.48
C ILE A 45 -3.69 -7.04 -10.37
N GLN A 46 -3.95 -6.79 -11.66
CA GLN A 46 -4.14 -7.85 -12.63
C GLN A 46 -2.86 -8.65 -12.81
N GLY A 47 -2.98 -9.98 -12.85
CA GLY A 47 -1.83 -10.85 -13.03
C GLY A 47 -1.09 -11.18 -11.75
N GLU A 48 -1.44 -10.54 -10.63
CA GLU A 48 -0.82 -10.79 -9.34
C GLU A 48 -1.84 -11.39 -8.38
N GLU A 49 -1.50 -12.49 -7.75
CA GLU A 49 -2.44 -13.22 -6.93
C GLU A 49 -2.82 -12.49 -5.65
N ASN A 50 -1.85 -11.86 -4.99
CA ASN A 50 -2.05 -11.29 -3.66
C ASN A 50 -1.93 -9.77 -3.61
N SER A 51 -1.75 -9.11 -4.75
CA SER A 51 -1.39 -7.70 -4.78
C SER A 51 -2.58 -6.79 -5.04
N TYR A 52 -2.62 -5.69 -4.31
CA TYR A 52 -3.68 -4.70 -4.37
C TYR A 52 -3.08 -3.31 -4.34
N ARG A 53 -3.87 -2.33 -4.77
CA ARG A 53 -3.46 -0.94 -4.67
C ARG A 53 -4.59 -0.10 -4.11
N ILE A 54 -4.23 0.91 -3.34
CA ILE A 54 -5.20 1.87 -2.83
C ILE A 54 -4.64 3.28 -3.01
N ARG A 55 -5.53 4.21 -3.27
CA ARG A 55 -5.17 5.60 -3.51
C ARG A 55 -5.19 6.39 -2.21
N VAL A 56 -4.15 7.21 -2.00
CA VAL A 56 -4.09 8.15 -0.88
C VAL A 56 -3.62 9.48 -1.48
N GLY A 57 -4.58 10.40 -1.72
CA GLY A 57 -4.28 11.66 -2.41
C GLY A 57 -3.72 11.39 -3.80
N ASP A 58 -2.56 11.94 -4.10
CA ASP A 58 -1.88 11.74 -5.39
C ASP A 58 -0.95 10.54 -5.38
N TYR A 59 -0.97 9.75 -4.31
CA TYR A 59 -0.11 8.59 -4.18
C TYR A 59 -0.91 7.31 -4.25
N ARG A 60 -0.24 6.25 -4.65
CA ARG A 60 -0.78 4.90 -4.65
C ARG A 60 0.09 4.02 -3.79
N VAL A 61 -0.56 3.27 -2.92
CA VAL A 61 0.10 2.30 -2.06
C VAL A 61 -0.20 0.92 -2.63
N VAL A 62 0.86 0.20 -3.01
CA VAL A 62 0.74 -1.17 -3.51
C VAL A 62 1.14 -2.11 -2.38
N TYR A 63 0.32 -3.10 -2.12
CA TYR A 63 0.55 -4.00 -1.00
C TYR A 63 0.06 -5.40 -1.33
N ASP A 64 0.67 -6.39 -0.67
CA ASP A 64 0.26 -7.77 -0.75
C ASP A 64 -0.52 -8.15 0.49
N ILE A 65 -1.51 -9.03 0.33
CA ILE A 65 -2.29 -9.56 1.44
C ILE A 65 -2.06 -11.07 1.50
N PHE A 66 -1.64 -11.54 2.67
CA PHE A 66 -1.47 -12.96 2.93
C PHE A 66 -2.43 -13.36 4.04
N ASP A 67 -3.62 -13.80 3.65
CA ASP A 67 -4.70 -14.09 4.60
C ASP A 67 -4.36 -15.24 5.55
N ASN A 68 -3.62 -16.23 5.04
CA ASN A 68 -3.29 -17.41 5.83
C ASN A 68 -2.38 -17.12 7.02
N ILE A 69 -1.61 -16.03 6.96
CA ILE A 69 -0.72 -15.63 8.05
C ILE A 69 -1.07 -14.24 8.59
N LEU A 70 -2.18 -13.68 8.17
CA LEU A 70 -2.68 -12.35 8.59
C LEU A 70 -1.61 -11.28 8.45
N LEU A 71 -1.03 -11.18 7.26
CA LEU A 71 0.05 -10.23 6.98
C LEU A 71 -0.30 -9.34 5.79
N VAL A 72 -0.04 -8.05 5.94
CA VAL A 72 -0.08 -7.07 4.84
C VAL A 72 1.34 -6.55 4.67
N THR A 73 1.89 -6.68 3.48
CA THR A 73 3.21 -6.18 3.16
C THR A 73 3.09 -5.03 2.17
N VAL A 74 3.49 -3.83 2.59
CA VAL A 74 3.50 -2.67 1.69
C VAL A 74 4.74 -2.79 0.82
N ILE A 75 4.54 -2.90 -0.50
CA ILE A 75 5.64 -3.12 -1.43
C ILE A 75 6.05 -1.88 -2.20
N ARG A 76 5.14 -0.93 -2.41
CA ARG A 76 5.48 0.31 -3.11
C ARG A 76 4.62 1.45 -2.64
N VAL A 77 5.22 2.65 -2.61
CA VAL A 77 4.51 3.90 -2.39
C VAL A 77 4.92 4.81 -3.54
N LYS A 78 4.02 5.08 -4.47
CA LYS A 78 4.34 5.81 -5.69
C LYS A 78 3.42 6.99 -5.90
N HIS A 79 3.99 8.08 -6.43
CA HIS A 79 3.19 9.18 -6.93
C HIS A 79 2.46 8.73 -8.20
N ARG A 80 1.27 9.26 -8.46
CA ARG A 80 0.45 8.84 -9.61
C ARG A 80 1.19 8.92 -10.95
N SER A 81 2.10 9.88 -11.11
CA SER A 81 2.86 10.02 -12.35
C SER A 81 3.79 8.83 -12.58
N GLN A 82 4.33 8.26 -11.52
CA GLN A 82 5.20 7.10 -11.60
C GLN A 82 4.43 5.84 -11.98
N VAL A 83 3.18 5.73 -11.52
CA VAL A 83 2.34 4.58 -11.86
C VAL A 83 2.08 4.53 -13.36
N TYR A 84 1.78 5.68 -13.97
CA TYR A 84 1.55 5.74 -15.41
C TYR A 84 2.81 5.38 -16.20
N GLN A 85 3.97 5.81 -15.73
CA GLN A 85 5.24 5.53 -16.39
C GLN A 85 5.60 4.04 -16.36
N ASP A 86 5.19 3.35 -15.32
CA ASP A 86 5.51 1.94 -15.13
C ASP A 86 4.56 1.00 -15.86
N ASN A 87 3.51 1.50 -16.47
CA ASN A 87 2.47 0.70 -17.13
C ASN A 87 1.84 -0.33 -16.18
N SER A 88 1.86 -0.06 -14.93
CA SER A 88 1.35 -1.00 -13.92
C SER A 88 0.04 -0.55 -13.31
#